data_8df75251416921ec55cfd2598c97be79
#
_entry.id   8df75251416921ec55cfd2598c97be79
#
_cell.length_a   1.000
_cell.length_b   1.000
_cell.length_c   1.000
_cell.angle_alpha   90.00
_cell.angle_beta   90.00
_cell.angle_gamma   90.00
#
_symmetry.space_group_name_H-M   'P 1'
#
loop_
_entity.id
_entity.type
_entity.pdbx_description
1 polymer ?
#
loop_
_entity_poly.entity_id
_entity_poly.type
_entity_poly.pdbx_seq_one_letter_code
_entity_poly.pdbx_strand_id
1 'polypeptide(L)'
;MSKPAAQITRRLDTPRLVVVGLLFGFSLISYFDRTIISIAGPQLMRDFGVSPTQMGAVYSAFIFGYALLMIPGGHLSDRLGSRLTLALMGVFSAAFTGLIVFAGKPGLGAYLGIVPALFAIRLGLGAVTAPLYPACARMTANWIPVVYHARVQGFIIAGSSAGAAISPLLFTWMVVHFRWRGSFIIAACATAALAIFWLWYARDYPPAESRPPQSTTEPKRIPWTKMFADRNLMLLTFAYGALGYFQYIFFYWIYYYFGEVLHRSLQDSARYTTILFLTEGAIIPAGGLLSDHLTGRYGAQFGRRIVPMLGLTLSAVFTYAGTIVTGIGAVVACLSLAFGLAACCEGPFWASVTEMAGERVGAASSILNTGAQVGGFFAPILTPYIASHAGWSWGLYTGALVSMSGVLAIYLADVRPGGLNSAGSTEPAAEPVP
;
A
#
# COMPACT_ATOMS: atom_id res chain seq x y z
N MET A 1 -19.66 -12.31 44.26
CA MET A 1 -20.40 -12.87 43.08
C MET A 1 -20.29 -11.86 41.96
N SER A 2 -19.35 -12.06 41.07
CA SER A 2 -19.09 -11.24 39.89
C SER A 2 -20.15 -11.56 38.81
N LYS A 3 -20.83 -10.51 38.31
CA LYS A 3 -21.74 -10.66 37.17
C LYS A 3 -20.93 -11.06 35.94
N PRO A 4 -21.27 -12.16 35.24
CA PRO A 4 -20.49 -12.61 34.08
C PRO A 4 -20.81 -11.83 32.83
N ALA A 5 -19.79 -11.53 32.08
CA ALA A 5 -19.59 -11.61 30.61
C ALA A 5 -20.79 -11.46 29.62
N ALA A 6 -21.87 -10.76 29.95
CA ALA A 6 -23.09 -10.65 29.12
C ALA A 6 -23.17 -9.39 28.27
N GLN A 7 -22.04 -8.79 27.83
CA GLN A 7 -22.04 -7.58 26.99
C GLN A 7 -21.22 -7.68 25.71
N ILE A 8 -20.91 -8.87 25.20
CA ILE A 8 -19.97 -9.06 24.07
C ILE A 8 -20.63 -9.02 22.69
N THR A 9 -21.94 -8.87 22.56
CA THR A 9 -22.64 -8.88 21.27
C THR A 9 -23.49 -7.63 21.00
N ARG A 10 -23.00 -6.43 21.35
CA ARG A 10 -23.65 -5.24 20.80
C ARG A 10 -23.20 -5.08 19.36
N ARG A 11 -24.14 -5.28 18.41
CA ARG A 11 -23.96 -4.89 16.99
C ARG A 11 -23.46 -3.45 16.94
N LEU A 12 -22.58 -3.15 15.98
CA LEU A 12 -22.15 -1.77 15.75
C LEU A 12 -23.38 -0.92 15.44
N ASP A 13 -23.56 0.16 16.17
CA ASP A 13 -24.63 1.12 15.95
C ASP A 13 -24.38 1.97 14.69
N THR A 14 -25.42 2.63 14.22
CA THR A 14 -25.36 3.44 12.99
C THR A 14 -24.24 4.47 12.97
N PRO A 15 -23.96 5.25 14.04
CA PRO A 15 -22.85 6.20 14.06
C PRO A 15 -21.47 5.54 13.86
N ARG A 16 -21.24 4.37 14.46
CA ARG A 16 -19.99 3.61 14.27
C ARG A 16 -19.84 3.12 12.84
N LEU A 17 -20.91 2.61 12.24
CA LEU A 17 -20.91 2.16 10.84
C LEU A 17 -20.61 3.33 9.88
N VAL A 18 -21.17 4.52 10.12
CA VAL A 18 -20.87 5.71 9.32
C VAL A 18 -19.39 6.11 9.45
N VAL A 19 -18.83 6.13 10.65
CA VAL A 19 -17.40 6.42 10.85
C VAL A 19 -16.54 5.40 10.09
N VAL A 20 -16.84 4.11 10.20
CA VAL A 20 -16.11 3.04 9.46
C VAL A 20 -16.24 3.22 7.95
N GLY A 21 -17.43 3.56 7.45
CA GLY A 21 -17.66 3.86 6.03
C GLY A 21 -16.86 5.05 5.53
N LEU A 22 -16.73 6.11 6.34
CA LEU A 22 -15.92 7.29 6.01
C LEU A 22 -14.41 6.96 6.01
N LEU A 23 -13.93 6.16 6.96
CA LEU A 23 -12.54 5.69 6.96
C LEU A 23 -12.22 4.82 5.74
N PHE A 24 -13.14 3.94 5.34
CA PHE A 24 -13.06 3.21 4.07
C PHE A 24 -13.01 4.19 2.88
N GLY A 25 -13.86 5.22 2.88
CA GLY A 25 -13.88 6.26 1.84
C GLY A 25 -12.54 7.01 1.74
N PHE A 26 -11.90 7.35 2.86
CA PHE A 26 -10.56 7.95 2.85
C PHE A 26 -9.51 7.02 2.26
N SER A 27 -9.55 5.73 2.61
CA SER A 27 -8.63 4.73 2.05
C SER A 27 -8.85 4.57 0.54
N LEU A 28 -10.10 4.49 0.10
CA LEU A 28 -10.47 4.39 -1.31
C LEU A 28 -10.00 5.60 -2.11
N ILE A 29 -10.35 6.82 -1.67
CA ILE A 29 -9.99 8.06 -2.38
C ILE A 29 -8.48 8.27 -2.38
N SER A 30 -7.78 7.97 -1.28
CA SER A 30 -6.33 8.12 -1.22
C SER A 30 -5.62 7.25 -2.26
N TYR A 31 -6.06 6.00 -2.45
CA TYR A 31 -5.49 5.13 -3.48
C TYR A 31 -5.95 5.48 -4.89
N PHE A 32 -7.16 5.97 -5.04
CA PHE A 32 -7.62 6.56 -6.30
C PHE A 32 -6.70 7.73 -6.70
N ASP A 33 -6.51 8.74 -5.85
CA ASP A 33 -5.65 9.90 -6.10
C ASP A 33 -4.17 9.52 -6.34
N ARG A 34 -3.73 8.44 -5.72
CA ARG A 34 -2.38 7.89 -5.91
C ARG A 34 -2.19 7.32 -7.31
N THR A 35 -3.16 6.59 -7.83
CA THR A 35 -3.06 5.81 -9.07
C THR A 35 -3.43 6.60 -10.33
N ILE A 36 -4.32 7.61 -10.25
CA ILE A 36 -4.82 8.33 -11.43
C ILE A 36 -3.72 9.03 -12.23
N ILE A 37 -2.59 9.38 -11.61
CA ILE A 37 -1.45 9.97 -12.32
C ILE A 37 -0.82 8.99 -13.32
N SER A 38 -0.81 7.67 -13.05
CA SER A 38 -0.29 6.68 -13.98
C SER A 38 -1.20 6.49 -15.20
N ILE A 39 -2.51 6.70 -15.01
CA ILE A 39 -3.50 6.65 -16.08
C ILE A 39 -3.41 7.90 -16.97
N ALA A 40 -3.21 9.08 -16.37
CA ALA A 40 -2.95 10.31 -17.10
C ALA A 40 -1.53 10.38 -17.72
N GLY A 41 -0.62 9.55 -17.24
CA GLY A 41 0.81 9.59 -17.58
C GLY A 41 1.10 9.66 -19.07
N PRO A 42 0.54 8.78 -19.91
CA PRO A 42 0.76 8.83 -21.36
C PRO A 42 0.39 10.18 -21.98
N GLN A 43 -0.72 10.80 -21.53
CA GLN A 43 -1.14 12.12 -22.02
C GLN A 43 -0.23 13.23 -21.49
N LEU A 44 0.14 13.21 -20.20
CA LEU A 44 1.07 14.18 -19.62
C LEU A 44 2.43 14.13 -20.31
N MET A 45 2.94 12.93 -20.62
CA MET A 45 4.19 12.76 -21.36
C MET A 45 4.10 13.37 -22.75
N ARG A 46 3.01 13.13 -23.48
CA ARG A 46 2.80 13.73 -24.82
C ARG A 46 2.61 15.24 -24.77
N ASP A 47 1.76 15.74 -23.88
CA ASP A 47 1.42 17.16 -23.79
C ASP A 47 2.62 18.03 -23.37
N PHE A 48 3.50 17.47 -22.55
CA PHE A 48 4.61 18.22 -21.95
C PHE A 48 6.00 17.82 -22.48
N GLY A 49 6.10 16.82 -23.35
CA GLY A 49 7.39 16.32 -23.84
C GLY A 49 8.24 15.65 -22.75
N VAL A 50 7.60 15.05 -21.72
CA VAL A 50 8.26 14.39 -20.60
C VAL A 50 8.60 12.94 -20.98
N SER A 51 9.84 12.51 -20.76
CA SER A 51 10.24 11.14 -21.02
C SER A 51 9.66 10.15 -19.98
N PRO A 52 9.52 8.85 -20.31
CA PRO A 52 9.08 7.85 -19.36
C PRO A 52 9.94 7.80 -18.09
N THR A 53 11.27 7.95 -18.20
CA THR A 53 12.16 7.97 -17.03
C THR A 53 11.91 9.17 -16.12
N GLN A 54 11.69 10.37 -16.71
CA GLN A 54 11.32 11.56 -15.95
C GLN A 54 9.96 11.39 -15.27
N MET A 55 8.98 10.80 -15.96
CA MET A 55 7.68 10.51 -15.36
C MET A 55 7.79 9.47 -14.24
N GLY A 56 8.70 8.49 -14.37
CA GLY A 56 9.04 7.55 -13.30
C GLY A 56 9.53 8.25 -12.03
N ALA A 57 10.38 9.28 -12.18
CA ALA A 57 10.81 10.10 -11.03
C ALA A 57 9.63 10.83 -10.38
N VAL A 58 8.68 11.36 -11.18
CA VAL A 58 7.44 11.97 -10.67
C VAL A 58 6.59 10.96 -9.89
N TYR A 59 6.47 9.72 -10.36
CA TYR A 59 5.77 8.67 -9.64
C TYR A 59 6.45 8.33 -8.32
N SER A 60 7.77 8.19 -8.33
CA SER A 60 8.58 7.88 -7.15
C SER A 60 8.54 8.99 -6.09
N ALA A 61 8.34 10.24 -6.49
CA ALA A 61 8.23 11.37 -5.57
C ALA A 61 7.11 11.18 -4.54
N PHE A 62 5.98 10.61 -4.94
CA PHE A 62 4.89 10.29 -4.03
C PHE A 62 5.35 9.28 -2.96
N ILE A 63 6.00 8.20 -3.39
CA ILE A 63 6.46 7.12 -2.49
C ILE A 63 7.49 7.66 -1.50
N PHE A 64 8.40 8.50 -1.99
CA PHE A 64 9.41 9.15 -1.16
C PHE A 64 8.80 10.06 -0.09
N GLY A 65 7.87 10.94 -0.49
CA GLY A 65 7.16 11.84 0.44
C GLY A 65 6.35 11.06 1.48
N TYR A 66 5.66 10.00 1.05
CA TYR A 66 4.91 9.11 1.92
C TYR A 66 5.82 8.42 2.95
N ALA A 67 6.93 7.81 2.50
CA ALA A 67 7.88 7.12 3.37
C ALA A 67 8.53 8.07 4.39
N LEU A 68 8.94 9.26 3.95
CA LEU A 68 9.58 10.27 4.79
C LEU A 68 8.67 10.72 5.95
N LEU A 69 7.38 10.91 5.68
CA LEU A 69 6.42 11.41 6.68
C LEU A 69 5.56 10.33 7.33
N MET A 70 5.81 9.04 7.09
CA MET A 70 5.04 7.95 7.69
C MET A 70 5.16 7.94 9.23
N ILE A 71 6.37 8.06 9.78
CA ILE A 71 6.60 8.11 11.23
C ILE A 71 6.17 9.46 11.82
N PRO A 72 6.58 10.62 11.29
CA PRO A 72 6.08 11.92 11.77
C PRO A 72 4.56 12.05 11.68
N GLY A 73 3.95 11.50 10.64
CA GLY A 73 2.50 11.50 10.45
C GLY A 73 1.74 10.73 11.53
N GLY A 74 2.29 9.62 12.00
CA GLY A 74 1.77 8.89 13.16
C GLY A 74 1.77 9.76 14.43
N HIS A 75 2.89 10.42 14.73
CA HIS A 75 3.00 11.33 15.87
C HIS A 75 2.06 12.55 15.73
N LEU A 76 1.85 13.04 14.50
CA LEU A 76 0.91 14.13 14.24
C LEU A 76 -0.52 13.70 14.60
N SER A 77 -0.92 12.49 14.21
CA SER A 77 -2.22 11.92 14.60
C SER A 77 -2.39 11.81 16.10
N ASP A 78 -1.30 11.48 16.82
CA ASP A 78 -1.33 11.40 18.29
C ASP A 78 -1.52 12.76 18.97
N ARG A 79 -0.96 13.82 18.39
CA ARG A 79 -1.06 15.16 18.96
C ARG A 79 -2.34 15.91 18.58
N LEU A 80 -2.72 15.88 17.31
CA LEU A 80 -3.86 16.63 16.80
C LEU A 80 -5.20 15.89 16.92
N GLY A 81 -5.17 14.58 17.18
CA GLY A 81 -6.34 13.71 17.10
C GLY A 81 -6.62 13.25 15.67
N SER A 82 -7.36 12.14 15.54
CA SER A 82 -7.63 11.51 14.24
C SER A 82 -8.58 12.35 13.37
N ARG A 83 -9.53 13.05 13.99
CA ARG A 83 -10.49 13.90 13.28
C ARG A 83 -9.78 14.99 12.46
N LEU A 84 -8.94 15.78 13.13
CA LEU A 84 -8.25 16.89 12.48
C LEU A 84 -7.18 16.39 11.51
N THR A 85 -6.46 15.34 11.87
CA THR A 85 -5.43 14.74 11.01
C THR A 85 -6.01 14.27 9.68
N LEU A 86 -7.11 13.51 9.68
CA LEU A 86 -7.77 13.04 8.44
C LEU A 86 -8.39 14.18 7.64
N ALA A 87 -8.91 15.19 8.31
CA ALA A 87 -9.43 16.38 7.65
C ALA A 87 -8.34 17.17 6.91
N LEU A 88 -7.23 17.46 7.59
CA LEU A 88 -6.07 18.15 6.98
C LEU A 88 -5.49 17.32 5.84
N MET A 89 -5.32 16.00 6.06
CA MET A 89 -4.90 15.09 5.01
C MET A 89 -5.80 15.20 3.78
N GLY A 90 -7.12 15.12 3.94
CA GLY A 90 -8.07 15.21 2.83
C GLY A 90 -8.04 16.55 2.12
N VAL A 91 -8.01 17.66 2.85
CA VAL A 91 -7.96 19.02 2.26
C VAL A 91 -6.65 19.21 1.48
N PHE A 92 -5.51 18.88 2.06
CA PHE A 92 -4.23 19.02 1.37
C PHE A 92 -4.08 18.02 0.21
N SER A 93 -4.60 16.78 0.34
CA SER A 93 -4.62 15.84 -0.78
C SER A 93 -5.45 16.37 -1.94
N ALA A 94 -6.62 16.94 -1.68
CA ALA A 94 -7.42 17.60 -2.69
C ALA A 94 -6.66 18.75 -3.35
N ALA A 95 -5.99 19.60 -2.56
CA ALA A 95 -5.19 20.70 -3.07
C ALA A 95 -4.05 20.21 -3.99
N PHE A 96 -3.24 19.22 -3.55
CA PHE A 96 -2.16 18.69 -4.37
C PHE A 96 -2.66 17.94 -5.61
N THR A 97 -3.78 17.22 -5.53
CA THR A 97 -4.41 16.57 -6.69
C THR A 97 -4.88 17.62 -7.70
N GLY A 98 -5.49 18.70 -7.24
CA GLY A 98 -5.91 19.82 -8.10
C GLY A 98 -4.74 20.62 -8.69
N LEU A 99 -3.64 20.79 -7.95
CA LEU A 99 -2.44 21.50 -8.39
C LEU A 99 -1.76 20.86 -9.61
N ILE A 100 -1.98 19.57 -9.87
CA ILE A 100 -1.45 18.90 -11.08
C ILE A 100 -1.89 19.62 -12.35
N VAL A 101 -3.09 20.19 -12.36
CA VAL A 101 -3.64 20.94 -13.51
C VAL A 101 -2.79 22.16 -13.87
N PHE A 102 -2.13 22.77 -12.88
CA PHE A 102 -1.29 23.95 -13.01
C PHE A 102 0.22 23.63 -13.16
N ALA A 103 0.58 22.37 -13.30
CA ALA A 103 1.98 21.97 -13.48
C ALA A 103 2.58 22.46 -14.81
N GLY A 104 1.73 22.69 -15.83
CA GLY A 104 2.13 23.18 -17.15
C GLY A 104 2.33 24.69 -17.22
N LYS A 105 2.54 25.21 -18.44
CA LYS A 105 2.55 26.64 -18.73
C LYS A 105 1.15 27.14 -19.16
N PRO A 106 0.62 28.28 -18.71
CA PRO A 106 1.21 29.19 -17.71
C PRO A 106 0.89 28.69 -16.29
N GLY A 107 1.85 28.27 -15.52
CA GLY A 107 1.66 27.77 -14.15
C GLY A 107 3.01 27.50 -13.50
N LEU A 108 3.03 26.59 -12.53
CA LEU A 108 4.25 26.21 -11.80
C LEU A 108 5.39 25.78 -12.73
N GLY A 109 5.07 25.12 -13.84
CA GLY A 109 6.04 24.70 -14.85
C GLY A 109 6.73 25.85 -15.59
N ALA A 110 6.18 27.06 -15.57
CA ALA A 110 6.83 28.22 -16.13
C ALA A 110 8.03 28.71 -15.29
N TYR A 111 7.96 28.50 -13.97
CA TYR A 111 8.98 28.92 -13.00
C TYR A 111 9.96 27.81 -12.65
N LEU A 112 9.48 26.60 -12.46
CA LEU A 112 10.26 25.46 -11.96
C LEU A 112 10.66 24.48 -13.07
N GLY A 113 10.04 24.57 -14.25
CA GLY A 113 10.02 23.46 -15.20
C GLY A 113 8.96 22.41 -14.85
N ILE A 114 8.51 21.67 -15.86
CA ILE A 114 7.36 20.76 -15.74
C ILE A 114 7.66 19.56 -14.81
N VAL A 115 8.80 18.92 -14.98
CA VAL A 115 9.18 17.75 -14.19
C VAL A 115 9.39 18.08 -12.71
N PRO A 116 10.16 19.14 -12.35
CA PRO A 116 10.26 19.56 -10.95
C PRO A 116 8.92 19.98 -10.32
N ALA A 117 8.04 20.64 -11.09
CA ALA A 117 6.71 21.03 -10.60
C ALA A 117 5.85 19.80 -10.29
N LEU A 118 5.76 18.82 -11.22
CA LEU A 118 5.04 17.56 -10.99
C LEU A 118 5.66 16.77 -9.83
N PHE A 119 7.00 16.74 -9.76
CA PHE A 119 7.72 16.07 -8.68
C PHE A 119 7.36 16.66 -7.32
N ALA A 120 7.42 17.98 -7.17
CA ALA A 120 7.09 18.68 -5.93
C ALA A 120 5.63 18.47 -5.51
N ILE A 121 4.68 18.52 -6.46
CA ILE A 121 3.26 18.25 -6.21
C ILE A 121 3.07 16.81 -5.72
N ARG A 122 3.70 15.83 -6.37
CA ARG A 122 3.59 14.42 -6.00
C ARG A 122 4.27 14.11 -4.67
N LEU A 123 5.42 14.73 -4.40
CA LEU A 123 6.10 14.66 -3.10
C LEU A 123 5.18 15.17 -1.99
N GLY A 124 4.58 16.34 -2.20
CA GLY A 124 3.63 16.92 -1.25
C GLY A 124 2.41 16.03 -1.03
N LEU A 125 1.83 15.48 -2.10
CA LEU A 125 0.69 14.55 -1.98
C LEU A 125 1.06 13.30 -1.19
N GLY A 126 2.22 12.70 -1.44
CA GLY A 126 2.72 11.56 -0.67
C GLY A 126 2.91 11.89 0.81
N ALA A 127 3.53 13.03 1.09
CA ALA A 127 3.78 13.53 2.44
C ALA A 127 2.49 13.71 3.25
N VAL A 128 1.48 14.36 2.67
CA VAL A 128 0.22 14.64 3.38
C VAL A 128 -0.67 13.41 3.55
N THR A 129 -0.53 12.38 2.71
CA THR A 129 -1.28 11.13 2.83
C THR A 129 -0.67 10.14 3.82
N ALA A 130 0.57 10.34 4.25
CA ALA A 130 1.28 9.45 5.16
C ALA A 130 0.54 9.14 6.50
N PRO A 131 -0.19 10.10 7.14
CA PRO A 131 -0.91 9.86 8.38
C PRO A 131 -2.18 9.00 8.26
N LEU A 132 -2.62 8.62 7.05
CA LEU A 132 -3.90 7.95 6.81
C LEU A 132 -4.14 6.75 7.74
N TYR A 133 -3.30 5.73 7.64
CA TYR A 133 -3.51 4.49 8.39
C TYR A 133 -3.28 4.63 9.89
N PRO A 134 -2.27 5.36 10.39
CA PRO A 134 -2.16 5.68 11.81
C PRO A 134 -3.42 6.38 12.36
N ALA A 135 -3.96 7.37 11.64
CA ALA A 135 -5.16 8.07 12.05
C ALA A 135 -6.41 7.17 12.02
N CYS A 136 -6.53 6.30 10.99
CA CYS A 136 -7.60 5.30 10.94
C CYS A 136 -7.51 4.30 12.09
N ALA A 137 -6.32 3.81 12.41
CA ALA A 137 -6.11 2.88 13.53
C ALA A 137 -6.50 3.51 14.86
N ARG A 138 -6.09 4.76 15.10
CA ARG A 138 -6.48 5.51 16.32
C ARG A 138 -7.99 5.76 16.40
N MET A 139 -8.62 6.16 15.28
CA MET A 139 -10.07 6.34 15.24
C MET A 139 -10.79 5.02 15.52
N THR A 140 -10.32 3.91 14.96
CA THR A 140 -10.86 2.58 15.26
C THR A 140 -10.72 2.25 16.75
N ALA A 141 -9.56 2.51 17.36
CA ALA A 141 -9.34 2.27 18.79
C ALA A 141 -10.27 3.11 19.69
N ASN A 142 -10.59 4.34 19.27
CA ASN A 142 -11.47 5.24 20.04
C ASN A 142 -12.96 4.88 19.91
N TRP A 143 -13.41 4.39 18.75
CA TRP A 143 -14.83 4.21 18.43
C TRP A 143 -15.33 2.78 18.50
N ILE A 144 -14.47 1.82 18.20
CA ILE A 144 -14.85 0.44 17.95
C ILE A 144 -14.42 -0.46 19.12
N PRO A 145 -15.26 -1.40 19.57
CA PRO A 145 -14.84 -2.41 20.54
C PRO A 145 -13.69 -3.27 20.03
N VAL A 146 -12.74 -3.63 20.89
CA VAL A 146 -11.50 -4.35 20.56
C VAL A 146 -11.76 -5.61 19.75
N VAL A 147 -12.84 -6.33 20.04
CA VAL A 147 -13.22 -7.58 19.32
C VAL A 147 -13.46 -7.38 17.81
N TYR A 148 -13.74 -6.14 17.37
CA TYR A 148 -13.98 -5.81 15.96
C TYR A 148 -12.81 -5.09 15.29
N HIS A 149 -11.73 -4.74 16.01
CA HIS A 149 -10.62 -3.93 15.47
C HIS A 149 -10.04 -4.54 14.19
N ALA A 150 -9.69 -5.83 14.20
CA ALA A 150 -9.09 -6.50 13.04
C ALA A 150 -10.02 -6.47 11.81
N ARG A 151 -11.33 -6.72 12.01
CA ARG A 151 -12.33 -6.69 10.93
C ARG A 151 -12.49 -5.29 10.34
N VAL A 152 -12.55 -4.28 11.20
CA VAL A 152 -12.70 -2.87 10.77
C VAL A 152 -11.45 -2.40 10.06
N GLN A 153 -10.26 -2.71 10.57
CA GLN A 153 -9.01 -2.37 9.88
C GLN A 153 -8.89 -3.08 8.52
N GLY A 154 -9.24 -4.36 8.46
CA GLY A 154 -9.27 -5.09 7.18
C GLY A 154 -10.25 -4.47 6.18
N PHE A 155 -11.42 -4.02 6.62
CA PHE A 155 -12.39 -3.32 5.79
C PHE A 155 -11.85 -1.97 5.29
N ILE A 156 -11.21 -1.17 6.17
CA ILE A 156 -10.58 0.10 5.79
C ILE A 156 -9.49 -0.13 4.74
N ILE A 157 -8.65 -1.15 4.92
CA ILE A 157 -7.59 -1.50 3.96
C ILE A 157 -8.19 -1.98 2.63
N ALA A 158 -9.30 -2.72 2.65
CA ALA A 158 -10.00 -3.10 1.42
C ALA A 158 -10.44 -1.89 0.58
N GLY A 159 -10.65 -0.73 1.21
CA GLY A 159 -10.88 0.54 0.52
C GLY A 159 -9.74 0.92 -0.42
N SER A 160 -8.48 0.65 -0.05
CA SER A 160 -7.33 0.93 -0.93
C SER A 160 -7.34 0.08 -2.19
N SER A 161 -7.61 -1.22 -2.06
CA SER A 161 -7.73 -2.13 -3.23
C SER A 161 -8.92 -1.74 -4.12
N ALA A 162 -10.05 -1.34 -3.52
CA ALA A 162 -11.20 -0.84 -4.28
C ALA A 162 -10.87 0.45 -5.03
N GLY A 163 -10.16 1.40 -4.40
CA GLY A 163 -9.72 2.65 -5.02
C GLY A 163 -8.77 2.41 -6.19
N ALA A 164 -7.78 1.52 -6.02
CA ALA A 164 -6.87 1.13 -7.07
C ALA A 164 -7.60 0.44 -8.26
N ALA A 165 -8.52 -0.49 -7.96
CA ALA A 165 -9.24 -1.23 -8.99
C ALA A 165 -10.23 -0.37 -9.78
N ILE A 166 -10.89 0.59 -9.13
CA ILE A 166 -11.86 1.49 -9.77
C ILE A 166 -11.18 2.58 -10.61
N SER A 167 -9.96 2.98 -10.22
CA SER A 167 -9.29 4.14 -10.81
C SER A 167 -9.07 4.04 -12.32
N PRO A 168 -8.67 2.89 -12.93
CA PRO A 168 -8.43 2.85 -14.36
C PRO A 168 -9.70 3.09 -15.19
N LEU A 169 -10.81 2.45 -14.81
CA LEU A 169 -12.07 2.62 -15.53
C LEU A 169 -12.69 3.99 -15.31
N LEU A 170 -12.83 4.41 -14.05
CA LEU A 170 -13.50 5.66 -13.72
C LEU A 170 -12.69 6.87 -14.21
N PHE A 171 -11.39 6.88 -13.97
CA PHE A 171 -10.56 8.01 -14.39
C PHE A 171 -10.39 8.08 -15.91
N THR A 172 -10.27 6.95 -16.60
CA THR A 172 -10.26 6.93 -18.08
C THR A 172 -11.58 7.45 -18.65
N TRP A 173 -12.74 7.04 -18.07
CA TRP A 173 -14.03 7.58 -18.44
C TRP A 173 -14.07 9.12 -18.25
N MET A 174 -13.58 9.61 -17.12
CA MET A 174 -13.50 11.05 -16.86
C MET A 174 -12.60 11.76 -17.88
N VAL A 175 -11.45 11.16 -18.22
CA VAL A 175 -10.48 11.74 -19.19
C VAL A 175 -11.09 11.85 -20.58
N VAL A 176 -11.87 10.87 -21.01
CA VAL A 176 -12.56 10.90 -22.30
C VAL A 176 -13.60 12.04 -22.38
N HIS A 177 -14.34 12.31 -21.28
CA HIS A 177 -15.42 13.29 -21.27
C HIS A 177 -14.95 14.70 -20.87
N PHE A 178 -13.99 14.81 -19.95
CA PHE A 178 -13.57 16.09 -19.34
C PHE A 178 -12.10 16.43 -19.60
N ARG A 179 -11.41 15.64 -20.41
CA ARG A 179 -9.94 15.71 -20.59
C ARG A 179 -9.21 15.51 -19.23
N TRP A 180 -7.91 15.26 -19.24
CA TRP A 180 -7.17 14.98 -18.03
C TRP A 180 -7.21 16.11 -16.98
N ARG A 181 -7.22 17.39 -17.41
CA ARG A 181 -7.31 18.53 -16.47
C ARG A 181 -8.63 18.55 -15.72
N GLY A 182 -9.75 18.42 -16.41
CA GLY A 182 -11.08 18.35 -15.78
C GLY A 182 -11.20 17.15 -14.84
N SER A 183 -10.62 16.01 -15.22
CA SER A 183 -10.63 14.79 -14.40
C SER A 183 -9.91 14.97 -13.07
N PHE A 184 -8.75 15.62 -13.04
CA PHE A 184 -8.05 15.95 -11.80
C PHE A 184 -8.82 16.94 -10.93
N ILE A 185 -9.51 17.92 -11.52
CA ILE A 185 -10.37 18.84 -10.76
C ILE A 185 -11.53 18.09 -10.11
N ILE A 186 -12.20 17.20 -10.85
CA ILE A 186 -13.32 16.40 -10.31
C ILE A 186 -12.80 15.49 -9.17
N ALA A 187 -11.66 14.83 -9.34
CA ALA A 187 -11.04 14.02 -8.29
C ALA A 187 -10.73 14.87 -7.04
N ALA A 188 -10.12 16.03 -7.22
CA ALA A 188 -9.82 16.97 -6.13
C ALA A 188 -11.09 17.44 -5.42
N CYS A 189 -12.16 17.74 -6.14
CA CYS A 189 -13.45 18.12 -5.55
C CYS A 189 -14.07 16.97 -4.75
N ALA A 190 -13.99 15.73 -5.25
CA ALA A 190 -14.49 14.57 -4.54
C ALA A 190 -13.72 14.34 -3.21
N THR A 191 -12.38 14.46 -3.25
CA THR A 191 -11.53 14.34 -2.06
C THR A 191 -11.82 15.46 -1.07
N ALA A 192 -11.99 16.71 -1.54
CA ALA A 192 -12.38 17.85 -0.70
C ALA A 192 -13.76 17.66 -0.06
N ALA A 193 -14.74 17.18 -0.83
CA ALA A 193 -16.09 16.92 -0.35
C ALA A 193 -16.10 15.87 0.77
N LEU A 194 -15.32 14.79 0.63
CA LEU A 194 -15.16 13.78 1.70
C LEU A 194 -14.52 14.41 2.95
N ALA A 195 -13.48 15.25 2.80
CA ALA A 195 -12.82 15.91 3.92
C ALA A 195 -13.75 16.89 4.66
N ILE A 196 -14.56 17.65 3.93
CA ILE A 196 -15.54 18.58 4.50
C ILE A 196 -16.64 17.81 5.23
N PHE A 197 -17.19 16.75 4.61
CA PHE A 197 -18.19 15.90 5.24
C PHE A 197 -17.65 15.23 6.50
N TRP A 198 -16.41 14.77 6.48
CA TRP A 198 -15.71 14.25 7.64
C TRP A 198 -15.61 15.26 8.78
N LEU A 199 -15.19 16.49 8.49
CA LEU A 199 -15.11 17.58 9.48
C LEU A 199 -16.46 17.88 10.14
N TRP A 200 -17.52 17.80 9.35
CA TRP A 200 -18.87 18.06 9.84
C TRP A 200 -19.38 16.92 10.73
N TYR A 201 -19.14 15.66 10.33
CA TYR A 201 -19.72 14.49 11.01
C TYR A 201 -18.84 13.92 12.12
N ALA A 202 -17.54 13.78 11.90
CA ALA A 202 -16.66 13.00 12.75
C ALA A 202 -16.32 13.74 14.07
N ARG A 203 -16.14 12.94 15.11
CA ARG A 203 -15.60 13.35 16.41
C ARG A 203 -14.50 12.38 16.81
N ASP A 204 -13.48 12.84 17.57
CA ASP A 204 -12.38 11.97 17.98
C ASP A 204 -12.83 10.85 18.92
N TYR A 205 -13.89 11.06 19.69
CA TYR A 205 -14.47 10.08 20.61
C TYR A 205 -15.98 9.99 20.43
N PRO A 206 -16.55 8.80 20.61
CA PRO A 206 -17.99 8.65 20.70
C PRO A 206 -18.54 9.36 21.95
N PRO A 207 -19.86 9.56 22.08
CA PRO A 207 -20.49 10.04 23.30
C PRO A 207 -20.02 9.24 24.51
N ALA A 208 -19.90 9.88 25.69
CA ALA A 208 -19.27 9.30 26.88
C ALA A 208 -19.84 7.91 27.28
N GLU A 209 -21.13 7.71 27.09
CA GLU A 209 -21.85 6.47 27.40
C GLU A 209 -21.45 5.28 26.49
N SER A 210 -20.81 5.57 25.36
CA SER A 210 -20.47 4.57 24.32
C SER A 210 -18.98 4.31 24.21
N ARG A 211 -18.12 4.91 25.05
CA ARG A 211 -16.66 4.75 24.95
C ARG A 211 -16.23 3.33 25.29
N PRO A 212 -15.40 2.69 24.45
CA PRO A 212 -14.79 1.43 24.81
C PRO A 212 -13.78 1.61 25.95
N PRO A 213 -13.53 0.58 26.79
CA PRO A 213 -12.48 0.62 27.80
C PRO A 213 -11.12 0.90 27.15
N GLN A 214 -10.40 1.89 27.63
CA GLN A 214 -9.05 2.20 27.14
C GLN A 214 -8.04 1.24 27.79
N SER A 215 -7.17 0.66 26.97
CA SER A 215 -6.00 -0.10 27.47
C SER A 215 -4.98 0.91 28.02
N THR A 216 -4.59 0.74 29.27
CA THR A 216 -3.61 1.59 29.98
C THR A 216 -2.17 1.11 29.82
N THR A 217 -1.90 0.13 28.97
CA THR A 217 -0.56 -0.43 28.82
C THR A 217 0.31 0.49 27.96
N GLU A 218 1.24 1.18 28.58
CA GLU A 218 2.26 1.95 27.86
C GLU A 218 3.21 0.98 27.13
N PRO A 219 3.45 1.18 25.82
CA PRO A 219 4.39 0.33 25.07
C PRO A 219 5.81 0.59 25.58
N LYS A 220 6.53 -0.46 25.97
CA LYS A 220 7.94 -0.41 26.34
C LYS A 220 8.78 0.16 25.19
N ARG A 221 9.50 1.25 25.42
CA ARG A 221 10.43 1.85 24.45
C ARG A 221 11.65 0.93 24.27
N ILE A 222 11.89 0.52 23.03
CA ILE A 222 13.01 -0.36 22.67
C ILE A 222 13.95 0.41 21.74
N PRO A 223 15.28 0.29 21.91
CA PRO A 223 16.24 0.95 21.05
C PRO A 223 16.17 0.37 19.62
N TRP A 224 15.90 1.23 18.64
CA TRP A 224 15.81 0.91 17.21
C TRP A 224 17.08 0.20 16.67
N THR A 225 18.25 0.54 17.23
CA THR A 225 19.55 -0.02 16.82
C THR A 225 19.60 -1.54 16.91
N LYS A 226 19.00 -2.14 17.94
CA LYS A 226 18.94 -3.60 18.09
C LYS A 226 18.05 -4.28 17.04
N MET A 227 17.04 -3.60 16.55
CA MET A 227 16.13 -4.14 15.55
C MET A 227 16.77 -4.13 14.16
N PHE A 228 17.51 -3.07 13.80
CA PHE A 228 18.28 -3.02 12.55
C PHE A 228 19.46 -4.01 12.53
N ALA A 229 19.91 -4.48 13.68
CA ALA A 229 20.95 -5.50 13.79
C ALA A 229 20.40 -6.94 13.64
N ASP A 230 19.09 -7.14 13.71
CA ASP A 230 18.50 -8.48 13.58
C ASP A 230 18.50 -8.93 12.11
N ARG A 231 19.26 -10.00 11.83
CA ARG A 231 19.43 -10.54 10.49
C ARG A 231 18.09 -11.01 9.87
N ASN A 232 17.24 -11.65 10.64
CA ASN A 232 16.01 -12.25 10.13
C ASN A 232 15.00 -11.15 9.77
N LEU A 233 14.87 -10.12 10.62
CA LEU A 233 14.04 -8.95 10.31
C LEU A 233 14.55 -8.23 9.05
N MET A 234 15.87 -8.07 8.90
CA MET A 234 16.44 -7.42 7.71
C MET A 234 16.27 -8.23 6.44
N LEU A 235 16.39 -9.57 6.50
CA LEU A 235 16.10 -10.44 5.37
C LEU A 235 14.61 -10.38 4.98
N LEU A 236 13.72 -10.39 5.97
CA LEU A 236 12.28 -10.26 5.73
C LEU A 236 11.94 -8.88 5.14
N THR A 237 12.58 -7.82 5.65
CA THR A 237 12.45 -6.44 5.13
C THR A 237 12.94 -6.31 3.69
N PHE A 238 14.07 -6.92 3.36
CA PHE A 238 14.59 -6.96 2.00
C PHE A 238 13.63 -7.71 1.05
N ALA A 239 13.12 -8.87 1.48
CA ALA A 239 12.17 -9.65 0.70
C ALA A 239 10.85 -8.88 0.46
N TYR A 240 10.37 -8.16 1.47
CA TYR A 240 9.20 -7.29 1.32
C TYR A 240 9.50 -6.06 0.45
N GLY A 241 10.74 -5.58 0.45
CA GLY A 241 11.23 -4.59 -0.51
C GLY A 241 11.23 -5.09 -1.95
N ALA A 242 11.62 -6.35 -2.16
CA ALA A 242 11.54 -6.99 -3.47
C ALA A 242 10.09 -7.13 -3.97
N LEU A 243 9.16 -7.50 -3.09
CA LEU A 243 7.72 -7.49 -3.37
C LEU A 243 7.26 -6.07 -3.75
N GLY A 244 7.62 -5.06 -2.95
CA GLY A 244 7.29 -3.66 -3.24
C GLY A 244 7.81 -3.19 -4.58
N TYR A 245 9.06 -3.51 -4.93
CA TYR A 245 9.61 -3.21 -6.25
C TYR A 245 8.73 -3.79 -7.36
N PHE A 246 8.39 -5.07 -7.28
CA PHE A 246 7.55 -5.75 -8.26
C PHE A 246 6.16 -5.10 -8.36
N GLN A 247 5.47 -4.91 -7.24
CA GLN A 247 4.13 -4.35 -7.24
C GLN A 247 4.08 -2.93 -7.83
N TYR A 248 5.06 -2.08 -7.54
CA TYR A 248 5.06 -0.71 -8.03
C TYR A 248 5.36 -0.57 -9.52
N ILE A 249 5.96 -1.59 -10.17
CA ILE A 249 5.99 -1.67 -11.64
C ILE A 249 4.55 -1.73 -12.17
N PHE A 250 3.73 -2.61 -11.62
CA PHE A 250 2.34 -2.76 -12.04
C PHE A 250 1.49 -1.53 -11.69
N PHE A 251 1.63 -0.96 -10.50
CA PHE A 251 0.89 0.23 -10.10
C PHE A 251 1.10 1.43 -11.04
N TYR A 252 2.31 1.61 -11.56
CA TYR A 252 2.63 2.82 -12.31
C TYR A 252 2.79 2.60 -13.80
N TRP A 253 3.18 1.41 -14.25
CA TRP A 253 3.54 1.21 -15.65
C TRP A 253 2.62 0.28 -16.42
N ILE A 254 1.76 -0.51 -15.78
CA ILE A 254 0.94 -1.51 -16.48
C ILE A 254 -0.09 -0.87 -17.42
N TYR A 255 -0.69 0.26 -17.03
CA TYR A 255 -1.61 1.00 -17.90
C TYR A 255 -0.87 1.53 -19.16
N TYR A 256 0.31 2.10 -18.96
CA TYR A 256 1.20 2.53 -20.04
C TYR A 256 1.60 1.36 -20.92
N TYR A 257 1.94 0.23 -20.34
CA TYR A 257 2.34 -0.98 -21.08
C TYR A 257 1.23 -1.44 -22.03
N PHE A 258 -0.02 -1.51 -21.57
CA PHE A 258 -1.14 -1.86 -22.44
C PHE A 258 -1.38 -0.80 -23.53
N GLY A 259 -1.36 0.47 -23.20
CA GLY A 259 -1.68 1.55 -24.14
C GLY A 259 -0.58 1.81 -25.15
N GLU A 260 0.62 2.09 -24.70
CA GLU A 260 1.72 2.60 -25.53
C GLU A 260 2.61 1.47 -26.07
N VAL A 261 2.80 0.38 -25.33
CA VAL A 261 3.67 -0.75 -25.75
C VAL A 261 2.88 -1.79 -26.56
N LEU A 262 1.70 -2.15 -26.10
CA LEU A 262 0.83 -3.11 -26.80
C LEU A 262 -0.20 -2.44 -27.71
N HIS A 263 -0.13 -1.12 -27.87
CA HIS A 263 -0.97 -0.31 -28.77
C HIS A 263 -2.47 -0.56 -28.61
N ARG A 264 -2.96 -0.61 -27.35
CA ARG A 264 -4.37 -0.79 -27.04
C ARG A 264 -5.08 0.54 -26.83
N SER A 265 -6.40 0.56 -27.05
CA SER A 265 -7.22 1.74 -26.79
C SER A 265 -7.15 2.15 -25.31
N LEU A 266 -7.48 3.42 -24.99
CA LEU A 266 -7.55 3.90 -23.63
C LEU A 266 -8.54 3.06 -22.77
N GLN A 267 -9.69 2.71 -23.37
CA GLN A 267 -10.73 1.92 -22.70
C GLN A 267 -10.27 0.49 -22.44
N ASP A 268 -9.61 -0.15 -23.41
CA ASP A 268 -9.10 -1.51 -23.22
C ASP A 268 -7.96 -1.55 -22.21
N SER A 269 -7.04 -0.58 -22.27
CA SER A 269 -5.99 -0.43 -21.25
C SER A 269 -6.56 -0.28 -19.85
N ALA A 270 -7.64 0.50 -19.69
CA ALA A 270 -8.34 0.65 -18.43
C ALA A 270 -8.98 -0.66 -17.95
N ARG A 271 -9.67 -1.39 -18.85
CA ARG A 271 -10.30 -2.68 -18.52
C ARG A 271 -9.25 -3.70 -18.08
N TYR A 272 -8.16 -3.84 -18.83
CA TYR A 272 -7.10 -4.80 -18.51
C TYR A 272 -6.43 -4.45 -17.18
N THR A 273 -6.11 -3.19 -16.95
CA THR A 273 -5.53 -2.73 -15.67
C THR A 273 -6.48 -2.97 -14.50
N THR A 274 -7.79 -2.72 -14.67
CA THR A 274 -8.79 -3.03 -13.65
C THR A 274 -8.86 -4.53 -13.35
N ILE A 275 -8.79 -5.40 -14.37
CA ILE A 275 -8.76 -6.86 -14.17
C ILE A 275 -7.56 -7.25 -13.31
N LEU A 276 -6.37 -6.68 -13.56
CA LEU A 276 -5.20 -6.93 -12.74
C LEU A 276 -5.41 -6.55 -11.27
N PHE A 277 -5.91 -5.35 -11.00
CA PHE A 277 -6.16 -4.89 -9.62
C PHE A 277 -7.28 -5.67 -8.92
N LEU A 278 -8.31 -6.10 -9.65
CA LEU A 278 -9.35 -6.99 -9.09
C LEU A 278 -8.78 -8.37 -8.76
N THR A 279 -7.90 -8.91 -9.62
CA THR A 279 -7.22 -10.18 -9.37
C THR A 279 -6.32 -10.09 -8.14
N GLU A 280 -5.58 -9.00 -7.99
CA GLU A 280 -4.78 -8.69 -6.80
C GLU A 280 -5.66 -8.73 -5.54
N GLY A 281 -6.72 -7.92 -5.53
CA GLY A 281 -7.63 -7.83 -4.38
C GLY A 281 -8.31 -9.15 -4.00
N ALA A 282 -8.57 -10.02 -4.98
CA ALA A 282 -9.15 -11.35 -4.74
C ALA A 282 -8.11 -12.35 -4.20
N ILE A 283 -6.85 -12.27 -4.63
CA ILE A 283 -5.81 -13.24 -4.26
C ILE A 283 -5.16 -12.92 -2.91
N ILE A 284 -5.08 -11.66 -2.49
CA ILE A 284 -4.50 -11.28 -1.18
C ILE A 284 -5.08 -12.09 -0.02
N PRO A 285 -6.42 -12.16 0.18
CA PRO A 285 -6.99 -12.95 1.28
C PRO A 285 -6.69 -14.45 1.15
N ALA A 286 -6.68 -14.99 -0.06
CA ALA A 286 -6.39 -16.39 -0.31
C ALA A 286 -4.97 -16.76 0.13
N GLY A 287 -3.98 -15.89 -0.11
CA GLY A 287 -2.60 -16.06 0.36
C GLY A 287 -2.50 -16.12 1.88
N GLY A 288 -3.20 -15.23 2.59
CA GLY A 288 -3.28 -15.23 4.05
C GLY A 288 -3.89 -16.52 4.60
N LEU A 289 -5.06 -16.92 4.08
CA LEU A 289 -5.75 -18.16 4.50
C LEU A 289 -4.90 -19.41 4.25
N LEU A 290 -4.25 -19.49 3.09
CA LEU A 290 -3.36 -20.61 2.76
C LEU A 290 -2.16 -20.66 3.72
N SER A 291 -1.53 -19.52 4.00
CA SER A 291 -0.42 -19.43 4.95
C SER A 291 -0.84 -19.85 6.36
N ASP A 292 -2.02 -19.41 6.84
CA ASP A 292 -2.53 -19.78 8.15
C ASP A 292 -2.82 -21.28 8.25
N HIS A 293 -3.44 -21.85 7.20
CA HIS A 293 -3.70 -23.29 7.13
C HIS A 293 -2.40 -24.11 7.17
N LEU A 294 -1.40 -23.73 6.38
CA LEU A 294 -0.10 -24.41 6.35
C LEU A 294 0.68 -24.22 7.66
N THR A 295 0.58 -23.05 8.27
CA THR A 295 1.19 -22.78 9.59
C THR A 295 0.58 -23.67 10.67
N GLY A 296 -0.73 -23.83 10.69
CA GLY A 296 -1.41 -24.71 11.64
C GLY A 296 -1.05 -26.20 11.46
N ARG A 297 -0.72 -26.63 10.23
CA ARG A 297 -0.41 -28.03 9.93
C ARG A 297 1.07 -28.37 10.02
N TYR A 298 1.96 -27.48 9.60
CA TYR A 298 3.39 -27.74 9.42
C TYR A 298 4.29 -26.77 10.22
N GLY A 299 3.70 -25.91 11.04
CA GLY A 299 4.42 -24.90 11.84
C GLY A 299 4.71 -23.58 11.10
N ALA A 300 4.98 -22.53 11.88
CA ALA A 300 5.15 -21.18 11.38
C ALA A 300 6.33 -21.04 10.39
N GLN A 301 7.45 -21.69 10.67
CA GLN A 301 8.64 -21.65 9.81
C GLN A 301 8.36 -22.15 8.38
N PHE A 302 7.50 -23.13 8.21
CA PHE A 302 7.10 -23.62 6.90
C PHE A 302 5.98 -22.77 6.30
N GLY A 303 4.86 -22.59 7.02
CA GLY A 303 3.65 -21.96 6.47
C GLY A 303 3.85 -20.48 6.12
N ARG A 304 4.64 -19.73 6.91
CA ARG A 304 4.93 -18.31 6.65
C ARG A 304 5.94 -18.09 5.52
N ARG A 305 6.76 -19.07 5.17
CA ARG A 305 7.78 -18.95 4.12
C ARG A 305 7.32 -19.49 2.78
N ILE A 306 6.66 -20.65 2.75
CA ILE A 306 6.34 -21.33 1.51
C ILE A 306 5.39 -20.54 0.61
N VAL A 307 4.41 -19.85 1.19
CA VAL A 307 3.45 -19.06 0.42
C VAL A 307 4.13 -17.86 -0.27
N PRO A 308 4.92 -17.01 0.40
CA PRO A 308 5.66 -15.97 -0.28
C PRO A 308 6.70 -16.48 -1.29
N MET A 309 7.39 -17.58 -0.99
CA MET A 309 8.35 -18.17 -1.93
C MET A 309 7.67 -18.61 -3.22
N LEU A 310 6.57 -19.36 -3.13
CA LEU A 310 5.80 -19.80 -4.29
C LEU A 310 5.14 -18.61 -4.99
N GLY A 311 4.56 -17.68 -4.25
CA GLY A 311 3.91 -16.49 -4.80
C GLY A 311 4.87 -15.65 -5.66
N LEU A 312 6.06 -15.30 -5.13
CA LEU A 312 7.06 -14.55 -5.86
C LEU A 312 7.67 -15.33 -7.03
N THR A 313 7.90 -16.64 -6.86
CA THR A 313 8.42 -17.49 -7.95
C THR A 313 7.41 -17.59 -9.09
N LEU A 314 6.15 -17.89 -8.79
CA LEU A 314 5.10 -17.98 -9.81
C LEU A 314 4.81 -16.62 -10.44
N SER A 315 4.89 -15.53 -9.69
CA SER A 315 4.76 -14.18 -10.27
C SER A 315 5.85 -13.90 -11.29
N ALA A 316 7.08 -14.31 -11.04
CA ALA A 316 8.18 -14.19 -12.01
C ALA A 316 7.93 -15.04 -13.27
N VAL A 317 7.48 -16.29 -13.11
CA VAL A 317 7.12 -17.18 -14.24
C VAL A 317 5.99 -16.59 -15.08
N PHE A 318 4.91 -16.12 -14.44
CA PHE A 318 3.79 -15.53 -15.18
C PHE A 318 4.12 -14.15 -15.78
N THR A 319 5.04 -13.38 -15.20
CA THR A 319 5.57 -12.16 -15.83
C THR A 319 6.30 -12.51 -17.13
N TYR A 320 7.19 -13.49 -17.09
CA TYR A 320 7.87 -13.97 -18.28
C TYR A 320 6.89 -14.51 -19.33
N ALA A 321 5.97 -15.39 -18.95
CA ALA A 321 4.94 -15.92 -19.83
C ALA A 321 4.12 -14.80 -20.49
N GLY A 322 3.72 -13.75 -19.71
CA GLY A 322 2.93 -12.63 -20.20
C GLY A 322 3.62 -11.78 -21.29
N THR A 323 4.95 -11.86 -21.40
CA THR A 323 5.70 -11.14 -22.45
C THR A 323 5.95 -11.96 -23.71
N ILE A 324 5.79 -13.28 -23.67
CA ILE A 324 6.06 -14.17 -24.80
C ILE A 324 4.81 -14.75 -25.45
N VAL A 325 3.67 -14.79 -24.70
CA VAL A 325 2.43 -15.33 -25.27
C VAL A 325 1.84 -14.39 -26.32
N THR A 326 1.17 -14.98 -27.31
CA THR A 326 0.45 -14.27 -28.36
C THR A 326 -1.03 -14.17 -27.98
N GLY A 327 -1.63 -13.03 -28.24
CA GLY A 327 -3.05 -12.79 -27.91
C GLY A 327 -3.26 -12.07 -26.60
N ILE A 328 -3.99 -10.97 -26.67
CA ILE A 328 -4.15 -10.03 -25.55
C ILE A 328 -4.82 -10.68 -24.33
N GLY A 329 -5.75 -11.59 -24.52
CA GLY A 329 -6.40 -12.29 -23.40
C GLY A 329 -5.41 -13.13 -22.60
N ALA A 330 -4.47 -13.81 -23.24
CA ALA A 330 -3.42 -14.58 -22.57
C ALA A 330 -2.42 -13.65 -21.85
N VAL A 331 -2.03 -12.54 -22.48
CA VAL A 331 -1.17 -11.52 -21.85
C VAL A 331 -1.82 -10.98 -20.57
N VAL A 332 -3.09 -10.56 -20.64
CA VAL A 332 -3.83 -10.04 -19.48
C VAL A 332 -3.95 -11.09 -18.40
N ALA A 333 -4.28 -12.33 -18.74
CA ALA A 333 -4.37 -13.43 -17.78
C ALA A 333 -3.02 -13.69 -17.07
N CYS A 334 -1.93 -13.80 -17.83
CA CYS A 334 -0.59 -14.02 -17.27
C CYS A 334 -0.17 -12.86 -16.35
N LEU A 335 -0.31 -11.61 -16.80
CA LEU A 335 0.09 -10.45 -16.01
C LEU A 335 -0.82 -10.24 -14.79
N SER A 336 -2.13 -10.58 -14.88
CA SER A 336 -3.03 -10.56 -13.73
C SER A 336 -2.65 -11.60 -12.69
N LEU A 337 -2.31 -12.83 -13.13
CA LEU A 337 -1.81 -13.88 -12.22
C LEU A 337 -0.46 -13.51 -11.63
N ALA A 338 0.45 -12.92 -12.42
CA ALA A 338 1.75 -12.44 -11.92
C ALA A 338 1.55 -11.44 -10.77
N PHE A 339 0.71 -10.45 -10.97
CA PHE A 339 0.44 -9.41 -9.97
C PHE A 339 -0.30 -9.96 -8.74
N GLY A 340 -1.35 -10.75 -8.94
CA GLY A 340 -2.12 -11.36 -7.86
C GLY A 340 -1.28 -12.33 -7.02
N LEU A 341 -0.46 -13.18 -7.66
CA LEU A 341 0.41 -14.13 -6.94
C LEU A 341 1.53 -13.43 -6.15
N ALA A 342 2.04 -12.30 -6.63
CA ALA A 342 2.91 -11.47 -5.82
C ALA A 342 2.16 -10.92 -4.59
N ALA A 343 0.95 -10.44 -4.79
CA ALA A 343 0.14 -9.86 -3.71
C ALA A 343 -0.33 -10.88 -2.65
N CYS A 344 -0.41 -12.19 -2.97
CA CYS A 344 -0.71 -13.23 -1.98
C CYS A 344 0.32 -13.30 -0.83
N CYS A 345 1.50 -12.70 -1.04
CA CYS A 345 2.57 -12.64 -0.05
C CYS A 345 2.31 -11.63 1.08
N GLU A 346 1.41 -10.68 0.89
CA GLU A 346 1.14 -9.58 1.84
C GLU A 346 0.80 -10.11 3.24
N GLY A 347 -0.25 -10.95 3.35
CA GLY A 347 -0.68 -11.52 4.61
C GLY A 347 0.45 -12.28 5.36
N PRO A 348 1.13 -13.23 4.70
CA PRO A 348 2.26 -13.94 5.29
C PRO A 348 3.40 -13.04 5.79
N PHE A 349 3.77 -11.98 5.07
CA PHE A 349 4.82 -11.04 5.52
C PHE A 349 4.42 -10.33 6.81
N TRP A 350 3.20 -9.79 6.85
CA TRP A 350 2.68 -9.11 8.04
C TRP A 350 2.50 -10.05 9.22
N ALA A 351 2.05 -11.28 8.99
CA ALA A 351 1.95 -12.29 10.02
C ALA A 351 3.34 -12.68 10.57
N SER A 352 4.32 -12.89 9.68
CA SER A 352 5.69 -13.23 10.08
C SER A 352 6.30 -12.17 10.99
N VAL A 353 6.24 -10.89 10.62
CA VAL A 353 6.81 -9.82 11.45
C VAL A 353 6.08 -9.69 12.78
N THR A 354 4.77 -9.93 12.80
CA THR A 354 3.95 -9.88 14.02
C THR A 354 4.33 -11.01 14.98
N GLU A 355 4.46 -12.22 14.47
CA GLU A 355 4.83 -13.40 15.27
C GLU A 355 6.27 -13.37 15.77
N MET A 356 7.22 -12.88 14.94
CA MET A 356 8.63 -12.74 15.32
C MET A 356 8.85 -11.66 16.38
N ALA A 357 8.12 -10.55 16.29
CA ALA A 357 8.40 -9.35 17.07
C ALA A 357 7.75 -9.33 18.47
N GLY A 358 6.68 -10.09 18.72
CA GLY A 358 5.97 -10.11 19.99
C GLY A 358 5.56 -8.70 20.45
N GLU A 359 6.05 -8.23 21.60
CA GLU A 359 5.76 -6.87 22.11
C GLU A 359 6.30 -5.73 21.21
N ARG A 360 7.16 -6.05 20.24
CA ARG A 360 7.87 -5.09 19.37
C ARG A 360 7.22 -4.92 18.00
N VAL A 361 6.02 -5.44 17.80
CA VAL A 361 5.31 -5.48 16.50
C VAL A 361 5.29 -4.13 15.80
N GLY A 362 4.98 -3.03 16.49
CA GLY A 362 4.88 -1.72 15.86
C GLY A 362 6.17 -1.25 15.18
N ALA A 363 7.33 -1.39 15.88
CA ALA A 363 8.61 -0.98 15.33
C ALA A 363 9.09 -1.93 14.22
N ALA A 364 8.94 -3.26 14.41
CA ALA A 364 9.32 -4.26 13.40
C ALA A 364 8.49 -4.11 12.12
N SER A 365 7.19 -3.89 12.25
CA SER A 365 6.29 -3.64 11.11
C SER A 365 6.64 -2.34 10.37
N SER A 366 7.09 -1.31 11.08
CA SER A 366 7.55 -0.06 10.44
C SER A 366 8.81 -0.29 9.62
N ILE A 367 9.77 -1.09 10.13
CA ILE A 367 10.99 -1.47 9.39
C ILE A 367 10.62 -2.28 8.15
N LEU A 368 9.76 -3.30 8.30
CA LEU A 368 9.27 -4.10 7.19
C LEU A 368 8.65 -3.23 6.10
N ASN A 369 7.73 -2.34 6.47
CA ASN A 369 7.03 -1.47 5.53
C ASN A 369 7.99 -0.48 4.83
N THR A 370 9.02 -0.01 5.53
CA THR A 370 10.06 0.83 4.93
C THR A 370 10.77 0.08 3.79
N GLY A 371 10.98 -1.23 3.92
CA GLY A 371 11.54 -2.05 2.85
C GLY A 371 10.71 -1.96 1.56
N ALA A 372 9.37 -2.13 1.67
CA ALA A 372 8.48 -2.00 0.51
C ALA A 372 8.51 -0.61 -0.12
N GLN A 373 8.60 0.46 0.69
CA GLN A 373 8.70 1.82 0.15
C GLN A 373 10.04 2.06 -0.56
N VAL A 374 11.15 1.51 -0.06
CA VAL A 374 12.46 1.59 -0.72
C VAL A 374 12.40 0.87 -2.08
N GLY A 375 11.91 -0.37 -2.13
CA GLY A 375 11.72 -1.08 -3.39
C GLY A 375 10.80 -0.32 -4.34
N GLY A 376 9.68 0.15 -3.82
CA GLY A 376 8.69 0.92 -4.57
C GLY A 376 9.21 2.26 -5.10
N PHE A 377 10.15 2.90 -4.42
CA PHE A 377 10.77 4.14 -4.89
C PHE A 377 11.63 3.92 -6.13
N PHE A 378 12.40 2.84 -6.18
CA PHE A 378 13.28 2.57 -7.32
C PHE A 378 12.53 2.02 -8.54
N ALA A 379 11.46 1.27 -8.36
CA ALA A 379 10.75 0.59 -9.45
C ALA A 379 10.25 1.53 -10.56
N PRO A 380 9.55 2.64 -10.29
CA PRO A 380 9.06 3.53 -11.34
C PRO A 380 10.16 4.24 -12.13
N ILE A 381 11.35 4.41 -11.55
CA ILE A 381 12.51 5.06 -12.20
C ILE A 381 13.28 4.05 -13.05
N LEU A 382 13.62 2.90 -12.46
CA LEU A 382 14.49 1.92 -13.12
C LEU A 382 13.79 1.17 -14.27
N THR A 383 12.48 0.91 -14.11
CA THR A 383 11.73 0.18 -15.16
C THR A 383 11.77 0.88 -16.52
N PRO A 384 11.39 2.16 -16.69
CA PRO A 384 11.46 2.83 -17.97
C PRO A 384 12.91 3.13 -18.40
N TYR A 385 13.85 3.32 -17.46
CA TYR A 385 15.25 3.46 -17.79
C TYR A 385 15.80 2.21 -18.48
N ILE A 386 15.51 1.03 -17.92
CA ILE A 386 15.92 -0.26 -18.53
C ILE A 386 15.13 -0.48 -19.83
N ALA A 387 13.85 -0.16 -19.85
CA ALA A 387 13.02 -0.29 -21.04
C ALA A 387 13.52 0.57 -22.21
N SER A 388 14.10 1.74 -21.96
CA SER A 388 14.66 2.58 -23.02
C SER A 388 15.93 2.03 -23.67
N HIS A 389 16.66 1.11 -23.00
CA HIS A 389 17.89 0.51 -23.50
C HIS A 389 17.68 -0.92 -24.01
N ALA A 390 16.80 -1.69 -23.37
CA ALA A 390 16.65 -3.12 -23.64
C ALA A 390 15.21 -3.53 -24.01
N GLY A 391 14.27 -2.58 -24.04
CA GLY A 391 12.86 -2.84 -24.32
C GLY A 391 12.01 -3.11 -23.06
N TRP A 392 10.70 -2.98 -23.20
CA TRP A 392 9.76 -3.06 -22.08
C TRP A 392 9.68 -4.43 -21.42
N SER A 393 9.92 -5.50 -22.16
CA SER A 393 9.99 -6.84 -21.57
C SER A 393 11.08 -6.93 -20.51
N TRP A 394 12.25 -6.33 -20.75
CA TRP A 394 13.33 -6.27 -19.76
C TRP A 394 12.99 -5.41 -18.56
N GLY A 395 12.22 -4.31 -18.78
CA GLY A 395 11.67 -3.53 -17.67
C GLY A 395 10.81 -4.37 -16.73
N LEU A 396 9.96 -5.27 -17.25
CA LEU A 396 9.16 -6.20 -16.45
C LEU A 396 10.02 -7.33 -15.85
N TYR A 397 11.01 -7.85 -16.58
CA TYR A 397 11.90 -8.91 -16.07
C TYR A 397 12.74 -8.46 -14.88
N THR A 398 13.07 -7.18 -14.77
CA THR A 398 13.75 -6.68 -13.56
C THR A 398 12.91 -6.89 -12.31
N GLY A 399 11.58 -6.71 -12.40
CA GLY A 399 10.66 -7.05 -11.32
C GLY A 399 10.72 -8.53 -10.95
N ALA A 400 10.72 -9.41 -11.95
CA ALA A 400 10.84 -10.85 -11.75
C ALA A 400 12.18 -11.23 -11.09
N LEU A 401 13.30 -10.66 -11.56
CA LEU A 401 14.64 -10.93 -11.02
C LEU A 401 14.76 -10.43 -9.56
N VAL A 402 14.27 -9.23 -9.27
CA VAL A 402 14.24 -8.69 -7.91
C VAL A 402 13.35 -9.56 -7.00
N SER A 403 12.19 -10.04 -7.50
CA SER A 403 11.34 -10.98 -6.76
C SER A 403 12.08 -12.27 -6.40
N MET A 404 12.89 -12.82 -7.32
CA MET A 404 13.69 -14.01 -7.05
C MET A 404 14.77 -13.78 -5.98
N SER A 405 15.36 -12.58 -5.90
CA SER A 405 16.23 -12.23 -4.78
C SER A 405 15.47 -12.19 -3.45
N GLY A 406 14.21 -11.76 -3.46
CA GLY A 406 13.29 -11.83 -2.32
C GLY A 406 13.02 -13.28 -1.88
N VAL A 407 12.82 -14.20 -2.82
CA VAL A 407 12.67 -15.64 -2.52
C VAL A 407 13.89 -16.18 -1.78
N LEU A 408 15.10 -15.84 -2.24
CA LEU A 408 16.32 -16.25 -1.56
C LEU A 408 16.40 -15.69 -0.14
N ALA A 409 16.04 -14.42 0.05
CA ALA A 409 16.04 -13.79 1.37
C ALA A 409 15.05 -14.47 2.34
N ILE A 410 13.83 -14.82 1.87
CA ILE A 410 12.84 -15.57 2.66
C ILE A 410 13.37 -16.97 3.00
N TYR A 411 14.01 -17.64 2.07
CA TYR A 411 14.61 -18.96 2.30
C TYR A 411 15.66 -18.92 3.40
N LEU A 412 16.44 -17.86 3.50
CA LEU A 412 17.50 -17.67 4.50
C LEU A 412 16.98 -17.13 5.85
N ALA A 413 15.78 -16.55 5.89
CA ALA A 413 15.21 -15.95 7.08
C ALA A 413 14.65 -17.02 8.04
N ASP A 414 14.83 -16.85 9.33
CA ASP A 414 14.12 -17.61 10.38
C ASP A 414 12.92 -16.78 10.85
N VAL A 415 11.71 -17.27 10.58
CA VAL A 415 10.45 -16.58 10.88
C VAL A 415 9.68 -17.22 12.04
N ARG A 416 10.38 -17.96 12.92
CA ARG A 416 9.75 -18.58 14.09
C ARG A 416 9.25 -17.51 15.07
N PRO A 417 8.14 -17.78 15.79
CA PRO A 417 7.62 -16.89 16.80
C PRO A 417 8.65 -16.55 17.88
N GLY A 418 8.73 -15.27 18.28
CA GLY A 418 9.65 -14.83 19.32
C GLY A 418 11.13 -14.71 18.90
N GLY A 419 11.47 -14.91 17.63
CA GLY A 419 12.84 -14.90 17.13
C GLY A 419 13.64 -13.63 17.42
N LEU A 420 12.97 -12.47 17.44
CA LEU A 420 13.58 -11.17 17.81
C LEU A 420 13.90 -11.06 19.31
N ASN A 421 13.34 -11.92 20.17
CA ASN A 421 13.60 -11.90 21.61
C ASN A 421 14.81 -12.76 21.98
N SER A 422 15.13 -13.80 21.19
CA SER A 422 16.20 -14.74 21.48
C SER A 422 17.61 -14.20 21.18
N ALA A 423 17.74 -13.22 20.29
CA ALA A 423 19.05 -12.63 19.95
C ALA A 423 19.65 -11.70 21.04
N GLY A 424 18.92 -11.45 22.14
CA GLY A 424 19.39 -10.61 23.26
C GLY A 424 19.50 -11.32 24.61
N SER A 425 19.11 -12.57 24.73
CA SER A 425 19.23 -13.36 25.95
C SER A 425 20.28 -14.45 25.76
N THR A 426 21.46 -14.20 26.25
CA THR A 426 22.49 -15.22 26.54
C THR A 426 22.16 -15.98 27.84
N GLU A 427 20.88 -16.13 28.20
CA GLU A 427 20.51 -17.05 29.27
C GLU A 427 20.38 -18.46 28.69
N PRO A 428 21.12 -19.43 29.23
CA PRO A 428 20.98 -20.82 28.85
C PRO A 428 19.56 -21.28 29.20
N ALA A 429 18.98 -22.06 28.30
CA ALA A 429 17.69 -22.71 28.51
C ALA A 429 17.63 -23.36 29.88
N ALA A 430 16.65 -23.00 30.70
CA ALA A 430 16.40 -23.69 31.95
C ALA A 430 16.14 -25.16 31.66
N GLU A 431 16.94 -26.05 32.24
CA GLU A 431 16.75 -27.48 32.19
C GLU A 431 15.32 -27.85 32.70
N PRO A 432 14.64 -28.80 32.10
CA PRO A 432 13.38 -29.28 32.62
C PRO A 432 13.63 -29.91 34.01
N VAL A 433 12.97 -29.39 35.01
CA VAL A 433 12.93 -29.96 36.36
C VAL A 433 12.26 -31.32 36.27
N PRO A 434 12.83 -32.37 36.90
CA PRO A 434 12.42 -33.77 36.78
C PRO A 434 11.02 -34.04 37.36
#